data_0197cecc9823215879a5674572e28f0a
#
_entry.id   0197cecc9823215879a5674572e28f0a
#
_cell.length_a   1.000
_cell.length_b   1.000
_cell.length_c   1.000
_cell.angle_alpha   90.00
_cell.angle_beta   90.00
_cell.angle_gamma   90.00
#
_symmetry.space_group_name_H-M   'P 1'
#
loop_
_entity.id
_entity.type
_entity.pdbx_description
1 polymer ?
#
loop_
_entity_poly.entity_id
_entity_poly.type
_entity_poly.pdbx_seq_one_letter_code
_entity_poly.pdbx_strand_id
1 'polypeptide(L)'
;MEKQTYIQVYDAIREMQRISDVGGEFTFSFVKYNRQTGKGGDIARISRARLRKKTPNDLIENSDYKLFFTDLDANMPRNCWQILILTFNGQKCIL
;
A
#
# COMPACT_ATOMS: atom_id res chain seq x y z
N MET A 1 -15.97 -0.54 -24.03
CA MET A 1 -14.67 -1.04 -23.63
C MET A 1 -14.06 -0.13 -22.57
N GLU A 2 -13.81 -0.66 -21.40
CA GLU A 2 -13.20 0.11 -20.33
C GLU A 2 -11.73 0.35 -20.64
N LYS A 3 -11.29 1.59 -20.54
CA LYS A 3 -9.88 1.90 -20.65
C LYS A 3 -9.20 1.65 -19.32
N GLN A 4 -8.07 0.95 -19.33
CA GLN A 4 -7.22 0.84 -18.17
C GLN A 4 -6.67 2.22 -17.81
N THR A 5 -6.92 2.65 -16.59
CA THR A 5 -6.35 3.90 -16.08
C THR A 5 -5.05 3.62 -15.33
N TYR A 6 -4.17 4.60 -15.35
CA TYR A 6 -2.85 4.51 -14.73
C TYR A 6 -2.66 5.67 -13.77
N ILE A 7 -1.90 5.43 -12.73
CA ILE A 7 -1.51 6.47 -11.77
C ILE A 7 -0.05 6.21 -11.37
N GLN A 8 0.72 7.27 -11.24
CA GLN A 8 2.08 7.15 -10.77
C GLN A 8 2.05 6.79 -9.28
N VAL A 9 2.93 5.88 -8.84
CA VAL A 9 2.86 5.27 -7.52
C VAL A 9 2.86 6.31 -6.38
N TYR A 10 3.66 7.35 -6.49
CA TYR A 10 3.71 8.37 -5.43
C TYR A 10 2.48 9.27 -5.44
N ASP A 11 1.84 9.46 -6.58
CA ASP A 11 0.55 10.13 -6.66
C ASP A 11 -0.55 9.30 -6.01
N ALA A 12 -0.50 7.97 -6.20
CA ALA A 12 -1.41 7.05 -5.53
C ALA A 12 -1.25 7.15 -4.00
N ILE A 13 -0.02 7.19 -3.51
CA ILE A 13 0.26 7.30 -2.08
C ILE A 13 -0.29 8.62 -1.52
N ARG A 14 -0.15 9.71 -2.26
CA ARG A 14 -0.73 10.99 -1.85
C ARG A 14 -2.25 10.94 -1.77
N GLU A 15 -2.90 10.25 -2.71
CA GLU A 15 -4.34 10.05 -2.67
C GLU A 15 -4.75 9.16 -1.50
N MET A 16 -3.99 8.12 -1.21
CA MET A 16 -4.19 7.28 -0.03
C MET A 16 -4.16 8.13 1.25
N GLN A 17 -3.20 9.05 1.34
CA GLN A 17 -3.06 9.94 2.49
C GLN A 17 -4.27 10.87 2.59
N ARG A 18 -4.70 11.47 1.48
CA ARG A 18 -5.87 12.36 1.46
C ARG A 18 -7.13 11.64 1.92
N ILE A 19 -7.35 10.43 1.40
CA ILE A 19 -8.52 9.61 1.77
C ILE A 19 -8.47 9.27 3.26
N SER A 20 -7.30 8.87 3.75
CA SER A 20 -7.11 8.47 5.15
C SER A 20 -7.32 9.65 6.10
N ASP A 21 -6.90 10.85 5.71
CA ASP A 21 -7.02 12.04 6.54
C ASP A 21 -8.48 12.42 6.80
N VAL A 22 -9.38 12.07 5.89
CA VAL A 22 -10.82 12.32 6.08
C VAL A 22 -11.56 11.09 6.60
N GLY A 23 -10.84 10.09 7.07
CA GLY A 23 -11.44 8.88 7.64
C GLY A 23 -11.98 7.90 6.61
N GLY A 24 -11.61 8.07 5.34
CA GLY A 24 -12.03 7.16 4.27
C GLY A 24 -11.18 5.91 4.21
N GLU A 25 -11.48 5.06 3.25
CA GLU A 25 -10.75 3.82 3.00
C GLU A 25 -10.56 3.63 1.51
N PHE A 26 -9.56 2.83 1.14
CA PHE A 26 -9.23 2.59 -0.26
C PHE A 26 -8.89 1.11 -0.47
N THR A 27 -8.89 0.70 -1.74
CA THR A 27 -8.51 -0.65 -2.17
C THR A 27 -7.19 -0.57 -2.90
N PHE A 28 -6.30 -1.52 -2.64
CA PHE A 28 -5.03 -1.59 -3.38
C PHE A 28 -4.48 -3.01 -3.36
N SER A 29 -3.49 -3.23 -4.22
CA SER A 29 -2.75 -4.48 -4.24
C SER A 29 -1.25 -4.20 -4.35
N PHE A 30 -0.46 -5.14 -3.87
CA PHE A 30 1.00 -5.03 -3.91
C PHE A 30 1.63 -6.40 -3.98
N VAL A 31 2.90 -6.44 -4.40
CA VAL A 31 3.70 -7.66 -4.40
C VAL A 31 4.34 -7.81 -3.03
N LYS A 32 4.18 -8.98 -2.42
CA LYS A 32 4.87 -9.30 -1.17
C LYS A 32 6.33 -9.61 -1.46
N TYR A 33 7.20 -9.13 -0.61
CA TYR A 33 8.62 -9.42 -0.70
C TYR A 33 9.23 -9.51 0.68
N ASN A 34 9.91 -10.61 0.95
CA ASN A 34 10.67 -10.80 2.19
C ASN A 34 12.15 -10.76 1.86
N ARG A 35 12.82 -9.70 2.30
CA ARG A 35 14.22 -9.47 2.02
C ARG A 35 15.13 -10.50 2.67
N GLN A 36 14.77 -11.00 3.85
CA GLN A 36 15.59 -11.96 4.58
C GLN A 36 15.62 -13.32 3.90
N THR A 37 14.50 -13.76 3.33
CA THR A 37 14.41 -15.04 2.64
C THR A 37 14.64 -14.92 1.14
N GLY A 38 14.62 -13.70 0.60
CA GLY A 38 14.70 -13.46 -0.84
C GLY A 38 13.47 -13.93 -1.60
N LYS A 39 12.41 -14.31 -0.91
CA LYS A 39 11.18 -14.80 -1.54
C LYS A 39 10.20 -13.64 -1.76
N GLY A 40 9.54 -13.67 -2.90
CA GLY A 40 8.56 -12.68 -3.28
C GLY A 40 7.72 -13.19 -4.43
N GLY A 41 6.87 -12.32 -4.97
CA GLY A 41 6.05 -12.60 -6.13
C GLY A 41 4.58 -12.85 -5.85
N ASP A 42 4.21 -13.20 -4.61
CA ASP A 42 2.82 -13.32 -4.25
C ASP A 42 2.15 -11.94 -4.21
N ILE A 43 0.93 -11.86 -4.73
CA ILE A 43 0.18 -10.62 -4.74
C ILE A 43 -0.79 -10.61 -3.57
N ALA A 44 -0.74 -9.54 -2.77
CA ALA A 44 -1.71 -9.29 -1.73
C ALA A 44 -2.73 -8.27 -2.23
N ARG A 45 -4.01 -8.57 -2.03
CA ARG A 45 -5.12 -7.66 -2.37
C ARG A 45 -5.80 -7.24 -1.09
N ILE A 46 -5.85 -5.94 -0.87
CA ILE A 46 -6.45 -5.36 0.33
C ILE A 46 -7.73 -4.64 -0.08
N SER A 47 -8.86 -5.16 0.33
CA SER A 47 -10.18 -4.63 -0.05
C SER A 47 -10.49 -3.32 0.66
N ARG A 48 -10.05 -3.17 1.91
CA ARG A 48 -10.31 -1.98 2.71
C ARG A 48 -9.06 -1.64 3.49
N ALA A 49 -8.44 -0.52 3.16
CA ALA A 49 -7.22 -0.06 3.81
C ALA A 49 -7.32 1.41 4.20
N ARG A 50 -6.61 1.77 5.23
CA ARG A 50 -6.41 3.16 5.64
C ARG A 50 -4.97 3.31 6.09
N LEU A 51 -4.32 4.39 5.70
CA LEU A 51 -2.96 4.63 6.12
C LEU A 51 -2.91 4.87 7.64
N ARG A 52 -1.84 4.42 8.26
CA ARG A 52 -1.55 4.68 9.65
C ARG A 52 -0.21 5.38 9.78
N LYS A 53 -0.06 6.12 10.85
CA LYS A 53 1.23 6.75 11.12
C LYS A 53 2.23 5.71 11.60
N LYS A 54 3.47 5.88 11.17
CA LYS A 54 4.59 5.14 11.73
C LYS A 54 4.78 5.58 13.17
N THR A 55 4.83 4.63 14.10
CA THR A 55 5.08 4.95 15.50
C THR A 55 6.57 5.22 15.72
N PRO A 56 6.93 6.03 16.74
CA PRO A 56 8.35 6.27 17.04
C PRO A 56 9.13 5.02 17.38
N ASN A 57 8.46 3.95 17.80
CA ASN A 57 9.07 2.71 18.20
C ASN A 57 9.10 1.65 17.10
N ASP A 58 8.69 2.02 15.86
CA ASP A 58 8.77 1.09 14.74
C ASP A 58 10.23 0.85 14.38
N LEU A 59 10.73 -0.33 14.74
CA LEU A 59 12.09 -0.77 14.42
C LEU A 59 12.13 -1.50 13.07
N ILE A 60 11.31 -1.04 12.13
CA ILE A 60 11.21 -1.66 10.81
C ILE A 60 12.32 -1.10 9.93
N GLU A 61 13.16 -1.99 9.42
CA GLU A 61 14.22 -1.64 8.50
C GLU A 61 13.65 -1.02 7.22
N ASN A 62 14.29 0.03 6.71
CA ASN A 62 13.89 0.74 5.50
C ASN A 62 12.48 1.36 5.58
N SER A 63 12.09 1.81 6.77
CA SER A 63 10.75 2.33 6.99
C SER A 63 10.38 3.51 6.07
N ASP A 64 11.36 4.31 5.63
CA ASP A 64 11.11 5.46 4.75
C ASP A 64 10.68 5.04 3.34
N TYR A 65 10.92 3.78 2.96
CA TYR A 65 10.58 3.23 1.64
C TYR A 65 9.34 2.35 1.71
N LYS A 66 8.72 2.24 2.87
CA LYS A 66 7.55 1.40 3.08
C LYS A 66 6.29 2.22 3.30
N LEU A 67 5.16 1.64 2.95
CA LEU A 67 3.84 2.20 3.22
C LEU A 67 3.24 1.47 4.42
N PHE A 68 2.84 2.23 5.44
CA PHE A 68 2.22 1.69 6.66
C PHE A 68 0.70 1.87 6.56
N PHE A 69 -0.03 0.80 6.73
CA PHE A 69 -1.48 0.83 6.61
C PHE A 69 -2.13 -0.16 7.57
N THR A 70 -3.43 -0.02 7.78
CA THR A 70 -4.26 -0.99 8.48
C THR A 70 -5.12 -1.71 7.47
N ASP A 71 -5.08 -3.04 7.50
CA ASP A 71 -6.04 -3.88 6.79
C ASP A 71 -7.31 -3.91 7.63
N LEU A 72 -8.33 -3.17 7.20
CA LEU A 72 -9.52 -2.97 8.00
C LEU A 72 -10.37 -4.24 8.12
N ASP A 73 -10.36 -5.11 7.11
CA ASP A 73 -11.10 -6.37 7.17
C ASP A 73 -10.50 -7.33 8.19
N ALA A 74 -9.17 -7.39 8.25
CA ALA A 74 -8.46 -8.24 9.22
C ALA A 74 -8.19 -7.50 10.53
N ASN A 75 -8.41 -6.19 10.58
CA ASN A 75 -8.09 -5.32 11.72
C ASN A 75 -6.63 -5.49 12.16
N MET A 76 -5.71 -5.48 11.19
CA MET A 76 -4.29 -5.71 11.44
C MET A 76 -3.43 -4.60 10.85
N PRO A 77 -2.45 -4.12 11.61
CA PRO A 77 -1.43 -3.23 11.04
C PRO A 77 -0.51 -4.02 10.12
N ARG A 78 -0.23 -3.45 8.94
CA ARG A 78 0.65 -4.06 7.95
C ARG A 78 1.52 -3.00 7.31
N ASN A 79 2.50 -3.46 6.54
CA ASN A 79 3.31 -2.59 5.72
C ASN A 79 3.67 -3.29 4.41
N CYS A 80 4.04 -2.49 3.41
CA CYS A 80 4.52 -3.02 2.13
C CYS A 80 5.56 -2.06 1.57
N TRP A 81 6.30 -2.52 0.56
CA TRP A 81 7.24 -1.66 -0.17
C TRP A 81 6.46 -0.75 -1.10
N GLN A 82 6.76 0.56 -1.07
CA GLN A 82 6.06 1.54 -1.90
C GLN A 82 6.17 1.23 -3.39
N ILE A 83 7.35 0.85 -3.85
CA ILE A 83 7.59 0.57 -5.27
C ILE A 83 6.96 -0.74 -5.76
N LEU A 84 6.46 -1.57 -4.85
CA LEU A 84 5.81 -2.83 -5.20
C LEU A 84 4.28 -2.73 -5.22
N ILE A 85 3.73 -1.54 -5.06
CA ILE A 85 2.29 -1.32 -5.18
C ILE A 85 1.88 -1.48 -6.64
N LEU A 86 0.91 -2.35 -6.91
CA LEU A 86 0.47 -2.69 -8.26
C LEU A 86 -0.75 -1.90 -8.70
N THR A 87 -1.75 -1.78 -7.83
CA THR A 87 -3.01 -1.11 -8.17
C THR A 87 -3.49 -0.24 -7.00
N PHE A 88 -4.25 0.77 -7.33
CA PHE A 88 -4.90 1.66 -6.37
C PHE A 88 -6.28 2.02 -6.88
N ASN A 89 -7.35 1.62 -6.16
CA ASN A 89 -8.75 1.90 -6.51
C ASN A 89 -9.06 1.57 -7.99
N GLY A 90 -8.53 0.41 -8.46
CA GLY A 90 -8.75 -0.05 -9.82
C GLY A 90 -7.81 0.54 -10.87
N GLN A 91 -6.96 1.49 -10.49
CA GLN A 91 -5.94 2.06 -11.39
C GLN A 91 -4.63 1.28 -11.27
N LYS A 92 -3.97 1.07 -12.39
CA LYS A 92 -2.66 0.43 -12.40
C LYS A 92 -1.59 1.43 -12.00
N CYS A 93 -0.76 1.07 -11.01
CA CYS A 93 0.32 1.94 -10.54
C CYS A 93 1.56 1.77 -11.42
N ILE A 94 2.18 2.88 -11.78
CA ILE A 94 3.43 2.91 -12.56
C ILE A 94 4.47 3.75 -11.80
N LEU A 95 5.73 3.47 -12.08
CA LEU A 95 6.84 4.20 -11.45
C LEU A 95 7.16 5.53 -12.14
#